data_6bf6fb0b931f234b6970c52de1b836f8
#
_entry.id   6bf6fb0b931f234b6970c52de1b836f8
#
_cell.length_a   1.000
_cell.length_b   1.000
_cell.length_c   1.000
_cell.angle_alpha   90.00
_cell.angle_beta   90.00
_cell.angle_gamma   90.00
#
_symmetry.space_group_name_H-M   'P 1'
#
loop_
_entity.id
_entity.type
_entity.pdbx_description
1 polymer ?
#
loop_
_entity_poly.entity_id
_entity_poly.type
_entity_poly.pdbx_seq_one_letter_code
_entity_poly.pdbx_strand_id
1 'polypeptide(L)'
;MRLTNLLLYILLSINLSVAAVATEKYSSLNHSLIYSYEEMFNFDIEAYLANQAPHLLPYAEVISHWSGYSSISPRVLLALIEQQSGLLTQQQVAAAVLETPFGKLSDKRGFAEQFQDVADKLANLVYTQSKQEGIAEFTGQIDPRLSGLDILFTADNTQAGWTELEIQQLEADKVAFTELYYRLFRQEYLPFKRQPDDKEMQVQAPNGFLQFPFPLGQSWHIGGAHTNTGSGSYPLSSLDMSMGGGWGSNQYNTWVSASAAGQFKRHSSCFAEIVHANGWSTTYYHLMNIQHSTGATVNKNSRVANPANTRGQALCNGGQSTGPHQHWSLKRNGSWYHLNGAYLSGWRITAIGYSYDTNCNRFYLSKNGWWGCAGYYRH
;
A
#
# COMPACT_ATOMS: atom_id res chain seq x y z
N MET A 1 -2.96 -48.97 27.92
CA MET A 1 -3.06 -47.57 28.40
C MET A 1 -1.75 -46.77 28.19
N ARG A 2 -1.02 -46.93 27.08
CA ARG A 2 0.25 -46.21 26.78
C ARG A 2 0.37 -45.70 25.35
N LEU A 3 -0.60 -45.92 24.46
CA LEU A 3 -0.57 -45.41 23.06
C LEU A 3 -1.40 -44.12 22.86
N THR A 4 -2.36 -43.85 23.73
CA THR A 4 -3.24 -42.67 23.60
C THR A 4 -2.58 -41.36 24.04
N ASN A 5 -1.56 -41.40 24.90
CA ASN A 5 -0.86 -40.19 25.35
C ASN A 5 0.23 -39.71 24.37
N LEU A 6 0.71 -40.56 23.47
CA LEU A 6 1.75 -40.19 22.51
C LEU A 6 1.18 -39.38 21.31
N LEU A 7 -0.05 -39.71 20.89
CA LEU A 7 -0.75 -38.99 19.82
C LEU A 7 -1.20 -37.58 20.25
N LEU A 8 -1.52 -37.37 21.53
CA LEU A 8 -1.93 -36.06 22.05
C LEU A 8 -0.75 -35.10 22.15
N TYR A 9 0.46 -35.59 22.46
CA TYR A 9 1.68 -34.79 22.50
C TYR A 9 2.16 -34.38 21.09
N ILE A 10 1.96 -35.23 20.09
CA ILE A 10 2.35 -34.90 18.69
C ILE A 10 1.39 -33.89 18.09
N LEU A 11 0.10 -33.92 18.41
CA LEU A 11 -0.88 -32.94 17.95
C LEU A 11 -0.74 -31.56 18.63
N LEU A 12 -0.31 -31.52 19.90
CA LEU A 12 0.00 -30.25 20.58
C LEU A 12 1.31 -29.61 20.08
N SER A 13 2.32 -30.40 19.72
CA SER A 13 3.59 -29.88 19.21
C SER A 13 3.48 -29.32 17.78
N ILE A 14 2.55 -29.84 16.97
CA ILE A 14 2.32 -29.35 15.60
C ILE A 14 1.56 -28.02 15.62
N ASN A 15 0.64 -27.82 16.57
CA ASN A 15 -0.09 -26.55 16.68
C ASN A 15 0.74 -25.41 17.30
N LEU A 16 1.73 -25.71 18.14
CA LEU A 16 2.65 -24.72 18.69
C LEU A 16 3.70 -24.25 17.69
N SER A 17 4.09 -25.10 16.73
CA SER A 17 5.06 -24.71 15.69
C SER A 17 4.47 -23.83 14.60
N VAL A 18 3.16 -23.89 14.32
CA VAL A 18 2.49 -23.05 13.33
C VAL A 18 2.23 -21.63 13.87
N ALA A 19 1.93 -21.51 15.17
CA ALA A 19 1.76 -20.19 15.81
C ALA A 19 3.09 -19.46 16.06
N ALA A 20 4.18 -20.20 16.33
CA ALA A 20 5.50 -19.62 16.57
C ALA A 20 6.21 -19.16 15.28
N VAL A 21 5.88 -19.75 14.13
CA VAL A 21 6.45 -19.34 12.82
C VAL A 21 5.84 -18.05 12.29
N ALA A 22 4.66 -17.65 12.77
CA ALA A 22 3.99 -16.41 12.33
C ALA A 22 4.53 -15.14 13.00
N THR A 23 5.24 -15.24 14.13
CA THR A 23 5.66 -14.08 14.92
C THR A 23 7.12 -13.63 14.68
N GLU A 24 7.94 -14.41 13.99
CA GLU A 24 9.37 -14.09 13.84
C GLU A 24 9.75 -13.38 12.54
N LYS A 25 8.80 -12.98 11.69
CA LYS A 25 9.10 -12.68 10.28
C LYS A 25 8.77 -11.27 9.77
N TYR A 26 8.31 -10.36 10.62
CA TYR A 26 7.97 -9.00 10.18
C TYR A 26 8.95 -7.91 10.64
N SER A 27 10.11 -8.28 11.16
CA SER A 27 11.03 -7.37 11.83
C SER A 27 12.15 -6.85 10.93
N SER A 28 11.90 -6.15 9.86
CA SER A 28 13.03 -5.57 9.13
C SER A 28 12.89 -4.14 8.60
N LEU A 29 11.78 -3.45 8.87
CA LEU A 29 11.69 -2.03 8.58
C LEU A 29 11.49 -1.24 9.88
N ASN A 30 12.58 -0.86 10.51
CA ASN A 30 12.57 -0.01 11.70
C ASN A 30 12.28 1.45 11.36
N HIS A 31 11.16 1.76 10.74
CA HIS A 31 10.70 3.13 10.54
C HIS A 31 9.18 3.23 10.57
N SER A 32 8.68 4.36 11.08
CA SER A 32 7.25 4.56 11.32
C SER A 32 6.49 5.09 10.09
N LEU A 33 7.15 5.50 9.02
CA LEU A 33 6.52 6.17 7.88
C LEU A 33 5.71 5.22 7.00
N ILE A 34 6.22 4.01 6.74
CA ILE A 34 5.55 3.01 5.91
C ILE A 34 4.50 2.27 6.73
N TYR A 35 3.34 2.02 6.14
CA TYR A 35 2.28 1.22 6.72
C TYR A 35 2.70 -0.24 6.81
N SER A 36 3.32 -0.61 7.92
CA SER A 36 3.83 -1.96 8.16
C SER A 36 2.70 -2.97 8.31
N TYR A 37 2.97 -4.24 7.98
CA TYR A 37 1.98 -5.32 8.17
C TYR A 37 1.60 -5.53 9.64
N GLU A 38 2.53 -5.28 10.55
CA GLU A 38 2.25 -5.31 11.98
C GLU A 38 1.22 -4.22 12.36
N GLU A 39 1.43 -2.98 11.93
CA GLU A 39 0.49 -1.89 12.17
C GLU A 39 -0.87 -2.16 11.53
N MET A 40 -0.89 -2.74 10.32
CA MET A 40 -2.10 -3.05 9.57
C MET A 40 -3.08 -3.92 10.34
N PHE A 41 -2.59 -4.84 11.17
CA PHE A 41 -3.41 -5.78 11.93
C PHE A 41 -3.53 -5.42 13.41
N ASN A 42 -2.63 -4.62 13.97
CA ASN A 42 -2.60 -4.26 15.39
C ASN A 42 -3.10 -2.83 15.69
N PHE A 43 -3.28 -2.00 14.67
CA PHE A 43 -3.86 -0.66 14.83
C PHE A 43 -5.26 -0.59 14.22
N ASP A 44 -6.26 -0.68 15.09
CA ASP A 44 -7.66 -0.51 14.70
C ASP A 44 -7.99 1.00 14.66
N ILE A 45 -8.09 1.53 13.45
CA ILE A 45 -8.36 2.95 13.19
C ILE A 45 -9.74 3.34 13.73
N GLU A 46 -10.77 2.52 13.53
CA GLU A 46 -12.14 2.80 13.98
C GLU A 46 -12.19 2.84 15.51
N ALA A 47 -11.63 1.83 16.18
CA ALA A 47 -11.57 1.79 17.63
C ALA A 47 -10.75 2.95 18.21
N TYR A 48 -9.64 3.31 17.58
CA TYR A 48 -8.83 4.46 17.98
C TYR A 48 -9.62 5.76 17.87
N LEU A 49 -10.27 6.03 16.73
CA LEU A 49 -11.04 7.25 16.52
C LEU A 49 -12.27 7.30 17.42
N ALA A 50 -12.98 6.20 17.61
CA ALA A 50 -14.13 6.13 18.51
C ALA A 50 -13.79 6.55 19.94
N ASN A 51 -12.56 6.25 20.40
CA ASN A 51 -12.09 6.58 21.75
C ASN A 51 -11.44 7.95 21.85
N GLN A 52 -10.67 8.39 20.85
CA GLN A 52 -9.83 9.59 20.93
C GLN A 52 -10.43 10.81 20.21
N ALA A 53 -11.11 10.58 19.08
CA ALA A 53 -11.65 11.63 18.23
C ALA A 53 -12.95 11.18 17.56
N PRO A 54 -14.07 10.99 18.30
CA PRO A 54 -15.33 10.43 17.78
C PRO A 54 -15.89 11.19 16.56
N HIS A 55 -15.62 12.49 16.47
CA HIS A 55 -16.02 13.33 15.35
C HIS A 55 -15.29 12.99 14.03
N LEU A 56 -14.14 12.28 14.11
CA LEU A 56 -13.41 11.76 12.94
C LEU A 56 -13.82 10.33 12.55
N LEU A 57 -14.65 9.64 13.35
CA LEU A 57 -15.09 8.28 13.06
C LEU A 57 -15.74 8.13 11.66
N PRO A 58 -16.52 9.09 11.14
CA PRO A 58 -17.04 9.02 9.76
C PRO A 58 -15.96 8.96 8.67
N TYR A 59 -14.73 9.35 8.98
CA TYR A 59 -13.59 9.33 8.05
C TYR A 59 -12.69 8.10 8.21
N ALA A 60 -13.01 7.15 9.09
CA ALA A 60 -12.17 5.97 9.35
C ALA A 60 -11.88 5.15 8.08
N GLU A 61 -12.88 4.98 7.20
CA GLU A 61 -12.68 4.28 5.92
C GLU A 61 -11.76 5.07 4.98
N VAL A 62 -11.89 6.39 4.89
CA VAL A 62 -11.00 7.27 4.11
C VAL A 62 -9.55 7.13 4.58
N ILE A 63 -9.35 7.20 5.90
CA ILE A 63 -8.03 7.06 6.54
C ILE A 63 -7.42 5.70 6.22
N SER A 64 -8.18 4.61 6.41
CA SER A 64 -7.72 3.25 6.12
C SER A 64 -7.41 3.05 4.63
N HIS A 65 -8.28 3.55 3.76
CA HIS A 65 -8.15 3.45 2.30
C HIS A 65 -6.85 4.10 1.81
N TRP A 66 -6.67 5.39 2.08
CA TRP A 66 -5.52 6.13 1.56
C TRP A 66 -4.22 5.75 2.23
N SER A 67 -4.23 5.36 3.51
CA SER A 67 -3.04 4.77 4.14
C SER A 67 -2.60 3.47 3.45
N GLY A 68 -3.54 2.57 3.17
CA GLY A 68 -3.26 1.34 2.44
C GLY A 68 -2.82 1.59 1.00
N TYR A 69 -3.48 2.52 0.30
CA TYR A 69 -3.20 2.87 -1.09
C TYR A 69 -1.84 3.55 -1.27
N SER A 70 -1.49 4.50 -0.42
CA SER A 70 -0.21 5.21 -0.45
C SER A 70 0.93 4.43 0.22
N SER A 71 0.61 3.38 1.00
CA SER A 71 1.54 2.68 1.88
C SER A 71 2.13 3.54 3.00
N ILE A 72 1.45 4.61 3.39
CA ILE A 72 1.85 5.51 4.48
C ILE A 72 1.09 5.16 5.76
N SER A 73 1.81 5.10 6.88
CA SER A 73 1.24 4.79 8.19
C SER A 73 0.08 5.72 8.55
N PRO A 74 -1.11 5.18 8.91
CA PRO A 74 -2.21 5.99 9.41
C PRO A 74 -1.86 6.75 10.67
N ARG A 75 -0.98 6.23 11.54
CA ARG A 75 -0.52 6.95 12.73
C ARG A 75 0.27 8.20 12.38
N VAL A 76 1.12 8.12 11.34
CA VAL A 76 1.87 9.28 10.85
C VAL A 76 0.91 10.33 10.31
N LEU A 77 -0.05 9.94 9.48
CA LEU A 77 -1.03 10.87 8.90
C LEU A 77 -1.92 11.50 9.98
N LEU A 78 -2.36 10.73 10.98
CA LEU A 78 -3.12 11.23 12.12
C LEU A 78 -2.28 12.19 12.99
N ALA A 79 -1.00 11.89 13.22
CA ALA A 79 -0.11 12.80 13.96
C ALA A 79 0.11 14.13 13.20
N LEU A 80 0.19 14.09 11.87
CA LEU A 80 0.26 15.30 11.04
C LEU A 80 -1.03 16.13 11.14
N ILE A 81 -2.21 15.48 11.11
CA ILE A 81 -3.49 16.16 11.34
C ILE A 81 -3.48 16.85 12.70
N GLU A 82 -3.08 16.14 13.75
CA GLU A 82 -3.02 16.74 15.10
C GLU A 82 -2.04 17.91 15.15
N GLN A 83 -0.87 17.78 14.55
CA GLN A 83 0.13 18.85 14.51
C GLN A 83 -0.35 20.09 13.77
N GLN A 84 -1.10 19.92 12.70
CA GLN A 84 -1.54 21.04 11.83
C GLN A 84 -2.84 21.69 12.33
N SER A 85 -3.77 20.91 12.87
CA SER A 85 -5.12 21.39 13.18
C SER A 85 -5.63 21.03 14.58
N GLY A 86 -4.93 20.17 15.34
CA GLY A 86 -5.35 19.74 16.67
C GLY A 86 -6.60 18.87 16.68
N LEU A 87 -7.00 18.31 15.54
CA LEU A 87 -8.28 17.62 15.35
C LEU A 87 -8.47 16.37 16.21
N LEU A 88 -7.41 15.69 16.65
CA LEU A 88 -7.55 14.48 17.46
C LEU A 88 -7.85 14.78 18.92
N THR A 89 -7.42 15.93 19.44
CA THR A 89 -7.56 16.30 20.85
C THR A 89 -8.62 17.35 21.13
N GLN A 90 -9.14 18.05 20.11
CA GLN A 90 -10.22 19.02 20.25
C GLN A 90 -11.55 18.31 20.52
N GLN A 91 -12.28 18.74 21.55
CA GLN A 91 -13.61 18.22 21.86
C GLN A 91 -14.72 18.82 21.00
N GLN A 92 -14.55 20.05 20.56
CA GLN A 92 -15.50 20.75 19.69
C GLN A 92 -14.72 21.26 18.46
N VAL A 93 -15.08 20.76 17.31
CA VAL A 93 -14.42 21.04 16.04
C VAL A 93 -15.34 21.90 15.18
N ALA A 94 -14.86 23.05 14.73
CA ALA A 94 -15.56 23.85 13.73
C ALA A 94 -15.51 23.14 12.38
N ALA A 95 -16.61 23.16 11.62
CA ALA A 95 -16.68 22.53 10.30
C ALA A 95 -15.55 22.99 9.34
N ALA A 96 -15.13 24.25 9.45
CA ALA A 96 -14.04 24.79 8.64
C ALA A 96 -12.68 24.09 8.87
N VAL A 97 -12.44 23.56 10.07
CA VAL A 97 -11.19 22.84 10.37
C VAL A 97 -11.19 21.44 9.75
N LEU A 98 -12.39 20.81 9.62
CA LEU A 98 -12.55 19.55 8.91
C LEU A 98 -12.31 19.68 7.40
N GLU A 99 -12.49 20.88 6.84
CA GLU A 99 -12.19 21.16 5.43
C GLU A 99 -10.69 21.29 5.14
N THR A 100 -9.86 21.53 6.18
CA THR A 100 -8.40 21.72 6.04
C THR A 100 -7.62 21.02 7.15
N PRO A 101 -7.80 19.68 7.34
CA PRO A 101 -7.21 18.93 8.45
C PRO A 101 -5.68 18.96 8.46
N PHE A 102 -5.04 19.06 7.30
CA PHE A 102 -3.58 19.11 7.18
C PHE A 102 -3.03 20.54 7.04
N GLY A 103 -3.86 21.57 7.22
CA GLY A 103 -3.44 22.96 7.21
C GLY A 103 -2.60 23.32 5.97
N LYS A 104 -1.40 23.84 6.20
CA LYS A 104 -0.47 24.27 5.12
C LYS A 104 0.14 23.11 4.29
N LEU A 105 0.01 21.87 4.72
CA LEU A 105 0.57 20.72 4.00
C LEU A 105 -0.23 20.36 2.73
N SER A 106 -1.45 20.89 2.58
CA SER A 106 -2.27 20.70 1.40
C SER A 106 -3.04 21.97 1.04
N ASP A 107 -3.12 22.27 -0.25
CA ASP A 107 -3.95 23.34 -0.81
C ASP A 107 -5.36 22.87 -1.20
N LYS A 108 -5.66 21.58 -1.01
CA LYS A 108 -6.96 20.99 -1.27
C LYS A 108 -7.97 21.42 -0.21
N ARG A 109 -9.25 21.20 -0.49
CA ARG A 109 -10.36 21.38 0.46
C ARG A 109 -11.16 20.10 0.57
N GLY A 110 -11.58 19.80 1.80
CA GLY A 110 -12.23 18.55 2.15
C GLY A 110 -11.30 17.59 2.87
N PHE A 111 -11.83 16.88 3.88
CA PHE A 111 -11.03 15.93 4.67
C PHE A 111 -10.41 14.85 3.79
N ALA A 112 -11.21 14.23 2.92
CA ALA A 112 -10.76 13.14 2.07
C ALA A 112 -9.73 13.60 1.04
N GLU A 113 -9.95 14.76 0.43
CA GLU A 113 -9.09 15.34 -0.60
C GLU A 113 -7.71 15.73 -0.02
N GLN A 114 -7.69 16.35 1.17
CA GLN A 114 -6.42 16.66 1.84
C GLN A 114 -5.71 15.40 2.31
N PHE A 115 -6.47 14.41 2.84
CA PHE A 115 -5.88 13.16 3.30
C PHE A 115 -5.21 12.41 2.14
N GLN A 116 -5.87 12.30 1.00
CA GLN A 116 -5.30 11.74 -0.22
C GLN A 116 -4.06 12.51 -0.65
N ASP A 117 -4.15 13.83 -0.77
CA ASP A 117 -3.07 14.69 -1.27
C ASP A 117 -1.78 14.55 -0.43
N VAL A 118 -1.92 14.58 0.90
CA VAL A 118 -0.75 14.45 1.80
C VAL A 118 -0.19 13.03 1.79
N ALA A 119 -1.05 12.01 1.77
CA ALA A 119 -0.62 10.62 1.67
C ALA A 119 0.15 10.36 0.35
N ASP A 120 -0.36 10.88 -0.78
CA ASP A 120 0.30 10.77 -2.10
C ASP A 120 1.62 11.55 -2.16
N LYS A 121 1.69 12.76 -1.56
CA LYS A 121 2.93 13.52 -1.44
C LYS A 121 4.00 12.73 -0.69
N LEU A 122 3.67 12.18 0.48
CA LEU A 122 4.60 11.35 1.25
C LEU A 122 5.05 10.09 0.48
N ALA A 123 4.12 9.39 -0.16
CA ALA A 123 4.45 8.23 -0.97
C ALA A 123 5.40 8.59 -2.13
N ASN A 124 5.11 9.67 -2.85
CA ASN A 124 5.97 10.14 -3.93
C ASN A 124 7.39 10.46 -3.45
N LEU A 125 7.53 11.08 -2.28
CA LEU A 125 8.84 11.37 -1.69
C LEU A 125 9.63 10.09 -1.40
N VAL A 126 8.99 9.10 -0.77
CA VAL A 126 9.60 7.78 -0.49
C VAL A 126 10.08 7.11 -1.78
N TYR A 127 9.23 7.06 -2.81
CA TYR A 127 9.56 6.32 -4.04
C TYR A 127 10.49 7.09 -4.98
N THR A 128 10.45 8.42 -4.99
CA THR A 128 11.41 9.24 -5.76
C THR A 128 12.82 9.09 -5.21
N GLN A 129 12.97 9.09 -3.90
CA GLN A 129 14.28 8.83 -3.27
C GLN A 129 14.81 7.42 -3.62
N SER A 130 13.94 6.40 -3.61
CA SER A 130 14.32 5.03 -3.96
C SER A 130 14.78 4.87 -5.41
N LYS A 131 14.26 5.69 -6.34
CA LYS A 131 14.64 5.66 -7.75
C LYS A 131 16.02 6.26 -8.02
N GLN A 132 16.36 7.36 -7.34
CA GLN A 132 17.58 8.14 -7.63
C GLN A 132 18.88 7.37 -7.45
N GLU A 133 18.86 6.25 -6.76
CA GLU A 133 20.06 5.48 -6.43
C GLU A 133 20.29 4.23 -7.29
N GLY A 134 19.29 3.80 -8.07
CA GLY A 134 19.45 2.75 -9.09
C GLY A 134 19.93 3.27 -10.44
N ILE A 135 20.01 4.60 -10.65
CA ILE A 135 20.39 5.21 -11.92
C ILE A 135 21.38 6.36 -11.63
N ALA A 136 22.65 6.11 -11.92
CA ALA A 136 23.72 7.08 -11.82
C ALA A 136 23.59 8.14 -12.91
N GLU A 137 22.60 9.05 -12.83
CA GLU A 137 22.54 10.31 -13.60
C GLU A 137 21.31 11.12 -13.17
N PHE A 138 21.37 11.74 -11.99
CA PHE A 138 20.49 12.87 -11.68
C PHE A 138 21.24 13.90 -10.82
N THR A 139 21.60 15.03 -11.42
CA THR A 139 22.31 16.16 -10.78
C THR A 139 21.32 17.13 -10.11
N GLY A 140 20.49 16.63 -9.22
CA GLY A 140 19.69 17.45 -8.33
C GLY A 140 19.97 17.01 -6.89
N GLN A 141 20.73 17.80 -6.15
CA GLN A 141 21.13 17.48 -4.78
C GLN A 141 19.91 17.57 -3.85
N ILE A 142 19.27 16.41 -3.60
CA ILE A 142 18.49 16.26 -2.36
C ILE A 142 19.51 15.83 -1.30
N ASP A 143 19.58 16.59 -0.21
CA ASP A 143 20.48 16.30 0.90
C ASP A 143 20.15 14.90 1.47
N PRO A 144 21.07 13.92 1.41
CA PRO A 144 20.83 12.56 1.89
C PRO A 144 20.55 12.48 3.41
N ARG A 145 20.64 13.61 4.11
CA ARG A 145 20.31 13.72 5.53
C ARG A 145 18.81 13.94 5.77
N LEU A 146 18.01 14.27 4.73
CA LEU A 146 16.59 14.54 4.87
C LEU A 146 15.77 13.25 4.91
N SER A 147 14.94 13.08 5.94
CA SER A 147 13.93 12.03 6.03
C SER A 147 12.67 12.42 5.25
N GLY A 148 11.76 11.45 4.98
CA GLY A 148 10.50 11.74 4.29
C GLY A 148 9.67 12.85 4.96
N LEU A 149 9.74 12.99 6.30
CA LEU A 149 9.09 14.09 7.01
C LEU A 149 9.81 15.42 6.83
N ASP A 150 11.15 15.42 6.77
CA ASP A 150 11.93 16.63 6.52
C ASP A 150 11.49 17.26 5.20
N ILE A 151 11.35 16.44 4.16
CA ILE A 151 10.93 16.90 2.84
C ILE A 151 9.48 17.42 2.87
N LEU A 152 8.58 16.76 3.62
CA LEU A 152 7.19 17.23 3.74
C LEU A 152 7.10 18.61 4.39
N PHE A 153 7.85 18.83 5.48
CA PHE A 153 7.87 20.13 6.17
C PHE A 153 8.56 21.22 5.35
N THR A 154 9.28 20.85 4.30
CA THR A 154 10.06 21.75 3.45
C THR A 154 9.52 21.89 2.03
N ALA A 155 8.39 21.26 1.72
CA ALA A 155 7.86 21.13 0.36
C ALA A 155 7.65 22.45 -0.40
N ASP A 156 7.58 23.59 0.31
CA ASP A 156 7.52 24.92 -0.30
C ASP A 156 8.90 25.51 -0.69
N ASN A 157 10.02 24.87 -0.29
CA ASN A 157 11.38 25.42 -0.45
C ASN A 157 12.30 24.47 -1.21
N THR A 158 12.01 24.19 -2.46
CA THR A 158 12.85 23.34 -3.35
C THR A 158 14.12 24.04 -3.88
N GLN A 159 14.50 25.20 -3.35
CA GLN A 159 15.67 25.93 -3.85
C GLN A 159 16.89 25.77 -2.96
N ALA A 160 18.03 25.58 -3.61
CA ALA A 160 19.34 25.53 -2.99
C ALA A 160 19.63 26.79 -2.16
N GLY A 161 19.78 26.64 -0.85
CA GLY A 161 20.19 27.74 0.02
C GLY A 161 19.25 27.96 1.22
N TRP A 162 19.06 26.91 2.02
CA TRP A 162 18.37 27.02 3.31
C TRP A 162 19.12 27.98 4.23
N THR A 163 18.38 28.91 4.81
CA THR A 163 18.91 29.76 5.87
C THR A 163 19.03 28.94 7.17
N GLU A 164 19.92 29.33 8.04
CA GLU A 164 20.07 28.70 9.37
C GLU A 164 18.77 28.72 10.18
N LEU A 165 17.94 29.76 10.01
CA LEU A 165 16.63 29.87 10.65
C LEU A 165 15.63 28.84 10.14
N GLU A 166 15.62 28.54 8.85
CA GLU A 166 14.74 27.51 8.24
C GLU A 166 15.16 26.11 8.69
N ILE A 167 16.45 25.85 8.84
CA ILE A 167 16.98 24.59 9.38
C ILE A 167 16.57 24.43 10.85
N GLN A 168 16.69 25.50 11.66
CA GLN A 168 16.28 25.47 13.06
C GLN A 168 14.77 25.23 13.22
N GLN A 169 13.95 25.85 12.36
CA GLN A 169 12.51 25.64 12.37
C GLN A 169 12.15 24.19 12.01
N LEU A 170 12.79 23.62 10.99
CA LEU A 170 12.61 22.24 10.60
C LEU A 170 12.94 21.27 11.74
N GLU A 171 14.06 21.46 12.41
CA GLU A 171 14.44 20.62 13.56
C GLU A 171 13.44 20.75 14.71
N ALA A 172 12.92 21.95 14.98
CA ALA A 172 11.88 22.17 15.97
C ALA A 172 10.57 21.45 15.60
N ASP A 173 10.14 21.51 14.33
CA ASP A 173 8.94 20.83 13.83
C ASP A 173 9.07 19.29 13.91
N LYS A 174 10.27 18.76 13.65
CA LYS A 174 10.58 17.32 13.79
C LYS A 174 10.52 16.85 15.25
N VAL A 175 11.12 17.62 16.17
CA VAL A 175 11.05 17.32 17.60
C VAL A 175 9.60 17.34 18.08
N ALA A 176 8.86 18.39 17.76
CA ALA A 176 7.45 18.52 18.11
C ALA A 176 6.60 17.37 17.53
N PHE A 177 6.84 16.96 16.30
CA PHE A 177 6.16 15.81 15.69
C PHE A 177 6.47 14.50 16.43
N THR A 178 7.75 14.27 16.76
CA THR A 178 8.18 13.04 17.43
C THR A 178 7.58 12.90 18.82
N GLU A 179 7.58 13.99 19.59
CA GLU A 179 6.95 14.04 20.91
C GLU A 179 5.43 13.85 20.83
N LEU A 180 4.78 14.48 19.83
CA LEU A 180 3.37 14.35 19.57
C LEU A 180 2.99 12.91 19.19
N TYR A 181 3.74 12.30 18.29
CA TYR A 181 3.55 10.90 17.87
C TYR A 181 3.60 9.96 19.09
N TYR A 182 4.62 10.10 19.95
CA TYR A 182 4.73 9.33 21.20
C TYR A 182 3.54 9.56 22.14
N ARG A 183 3.11 10.81 22.30
CA ARG A 183 1.96 11.16 23.14
C ARG A 183 0.68 10.50 22.66
N LEU A 184 0.44 10.47 21.35
CA LEU A 184 -0.78 9.91 20.74
C LEU A 184 -0.80 8.38 20.77
N PHE A 185 0.32 7.74 20.46
CA PHE A 185 0.34 6.30 20.19
C PHE A 185 1.14 5.48 21.19
N ARG A 186 1.84 6.13 22.14
CA ARG A 186 2.75 5.47 23.10
C ARG A 186 3.83 4.61 22.44
N GLN A 187 4.24 5.00 21.25
CA GLN A 187 5.30 4.39 20.45
C GLN A 187 6.30 5.45 20.01
N GLU A 188 7.58 5.08 19.97
CA GLU A 188 8.61 5.96 19.42
C GLU A 188 8.42 6.10 17.92
N TYR A 189 8.56 7.33 17.42
CA TYR A 189 8.66 7.57 15.99
C TYR A 189 10.07 7.19 15.51
N LEU A 190 10.15 6.20 14.64
CA LEU A 190 11.40 5.75 14.04
C LEU A 190 11.52 6.41 12.65
N PRO A 191 12.44 7.37 12.46
CA PRO A 191 12.59 8.04 11.18
C PRO A 191 13.00 7.04 10.09
N PHE A 192 12.55 7.29 8.88
CA PHE A 192 12.95 6.52 7.72
C PHE A 192 14.46 6.70 7.52
N LYS A 193 15.22 5.63 7.80
CA LYS A 193 16.65 5.58 7.51
C LYS A 193 16.82 4.62 6.34
N ARG A 194 17.29 5.15 5.24
CA ARG A 194 17.66 4.32 4.12
C ARG A 194 18.79 3.37 4.50
N GLN A 195 18.67 2.10 4.12
CA GLN A 195 19.75 1.13 4.20
C GLN A 195 20.56 1.20 2.90
N PRO A 196 21.91 1.40 2.96
CA PRO A 196 22.75 1.53 1.76
C PRO A 196 22.86 0.26 0.92
N ASP A 197 22.44 -0.89 1.43
CA ASP A 197 22.65 -2.21 0.83
C ASP A 197 21.34 -2.96 0.56
N ASP A 198 20.47 -2.40 -0.27
CA ASP A 198 19.28 -3.12 -0.70
C ASP A 198 19.56 -4.12 -1.83
N LYS A 199 20.51 -5.03 -1.64
CA LYS A 199 20.55 -6.29 -2.40
C LYS A 199 19.23 -7.05 -2.28
N GLU A 200 18.47 -6.83 -1.20
CA GLU A 200 17.11 -7.36 -1.03
C GLU A 200 16.10 -6.79 -2.02
N MET A 201 16.27 -5.55 -2.51
CA MET A 201 15.39 -4.95 -3.51
C MET A 201 15.52 -5.60 -4.92
N GLN A 202 16.48 -6.46 -5.14
CA GLN A 202 16.63 -7.20 -6.41
C GLN A 202 15.98 -8.58 -6.38
N VAL A 203 15.49 -9.04 -5.24
CA VAL A 203 14.91 -10.37 -5.07
C VAL A 203 13.41 -10.32 -5.32
N GLN A 204 12.97 -10.91 -6.42
CA GLN A 204 11.53 -11.08 -6.73
C GLN A 204 10.90 -12.24 -5.95
N ALA A 205 9.57 -12.20 -5.83
CA ALA A 205 8.82 -13.31 -5.31
C ALA A 205 9.10 -14.59 -6.13
N PRO A 206 9.35 -15.75 -5.50
CA PRO A 206 9.72 -16.97 -6.20
C PRO A 206 8.71 -17.35 -7.29
N ASN A 207 9.19 -17.92 -8.40
CA ASN A 207 8.30 -18.48 -9.41
C ASN A 207 7.37 -19.55 -8.79
N GLY A 208 6.08 -19.49 -9.12
CA GLY A 208 5.05 -20.34 -8.51
C GLY A 208 4.47 -19.83 -7.22
N PHE A 209 5.06 -18.80 -6.57
CA PHE A 209 4.51 -18.18 -5.37
C PHE A 209 3.20 -17.42 -5.67
N LEU A 210 3.23 -16.50 -6.63
CA LEU A 210 2.06 -15.73 -7.04
C LEU A 210 1.38 -16.34 -8.27
N GLN A 211 0.05 -16.23 -8.31
CA GLN A 211 -0.74 -16.51 -9.51
C GLN A 211 -1.44 -15.25 -10.02
N PHE A 212 -1.97 -15.30 -11.24
CA PHE A 212 -2.89 -14.27 -11.72
C PHE A 212 -4.07 -14.14 -10.76
N PRO A 213 -4.51 -12.90 -10.45
CA PRO A 213 -5.58 -12.63 -9.49
C PRO A 213 -6.99 -12.85 -10.06
N PHE A 214 -7.17 -13.91 -10.84
CA PHE A 214 -8.46 -14.36 -11.39
C PHE A 214 -8.55 -15.89 -11.40
N PRO A 215 -9.75 -16.49 -11.51
CA PRO A 215 -9.96 -17.91 -11.37
C PRO A 215 -9.19 -18.75 -12.39
N LEU A 216 -8.71 -19.92 -11.94
CA LEU A 216 -8.07 -20.90 -12.82
C LEU A 216 -8.96 -21.21 -14.03
N GLY A 217 -8.34 -21.32 -15.20
CA GLY A 217 -9.01 -21.62 -16.46
C GLY A 217 -9.68 -20.43 -17.15
N GLN A 218 -9.76 -19.26 -16.50
CA GLN A 218 -10.21 -18.03 -17.15
C GLN A 218 -9.07 -17.31 -17.88
N SER A 219 -9.44 -16.48 -18.85
CA SER A 219 -8.52 -15.60 -19.57
C SER A 219 -8.97 -14.16 -19.39
N TRP A 220 -8.06 -13.32 -18.88
CA TRP A 220 -8.30 -11.91 -18.65
C TRP A 220 -7.31 -11.05 -19.44
N HIS A 221 -7.76 -9.90 -19.88
CA HIS A 221 -6.89 -8.88 -20.45
C HIS A 221 -6.00 -8.29 -19.37
N ILE A 222 -4.69 -8.19 -19.62
CA ILE A 222 -3.68 -7.55 -18.77
C ILE A 222 -3.12 -6.35 -19.51
N GLY A 223 -3.24 -5.17 -18.93
CA GLY A 223 -2.69 -3.92 -19.45
C GLY A 223 -1.19 -3.77 -19.19
N GLY A 224 -0.60 -2.67 -19.67
CA GLY A 224 0.78 -2.31 -19.37
C GLY A 224 0.99 -2.05 -17.88
N ALA A 225 2.16 -2.45 -17.37
CA ALA A 225 2.50 -2.18 -15.98
C ALA A 225 2.55 -0.67 -15.71
N HIS A 226 2.15 -0.26 -14.51
CA HIS A 226 2.13 1.15 -14.12
C HIS A 226 2.46 1.32 -12.64
N THR A 227 2.75 2.54 -12.21
CA THR A 227 2.88 2.87 -10.80
C THR A 227 1.51 2.77 -10.11
N ASN A 228 1.49 2.67 -8.81
CA ASN A 228 0.21 2.60 -8.08
C ASN A 228 -0.68 3.83 -8.36
N THR A 229 -0.10 5.01 -8.50
CA THR A 229 -0.83 6.25 -8.83
C THR A 229 -1.14 6.42 -10.31
N GLY A 230 -0.64 5.54 -11.18
CA GLY A 230 -0.78 5.66 -12.65
C GLY A 230 0.12 6.71 -13.29
N SER A 231 0.93 7.43 -12.53
CA SER A 231 1.85 8.46 -13.03
C SER A 231 3.31 8.11 -12.79
N GLY A 232 4.22 8.62 -13.63
CA GLY A 232 5.64 8.34 -13.51
C GLY A 232 6.05 6.96 -14.04
N SER A 233 7.23 6.49 -13.64
CA SER A 233 7.85 5.27 -14.16
C SER A 233 8.40 4.34 -13.07
N TYR A 234 8.24 4.67 -11.79
CA TYR A 234 8.78 3.86 -10.71
C TYR A 234 8.03 4.01 -9.38
N PRO A 235 7.81 2.91 -8.64
CA PRO A 235 7.93 1.54 -9.13
C PRO A 235 6.75 1.17 -10.01
N LEU A 236 6.97 0.48 -11.14
CA LEU A 236 5.91 -0.14 -11.94
C LEU A 236 5.41 -1.37 -11.19
N SER A 237 4.56 -1.13 -10.19
CA SER A 237 4.11 -2.12 -9.19
C SER A 237 2.77 -2.74 -9.52
N SER A 238 2.05 -2.22 -10.52
CA SER A 238 0.64 -2.46 -10.71
C SER A 238 0.29 -2.94 -12.11
N LEU A 239 -0.80 -3.72 -12.21
CA LEU A 239 -1.42 -4.19 -13.45
C LEU A 239 -2.94 -4.02 -13.34
N ASP A 240 -3.55 -3.48 -14.39
CA ASP A 240 -4.99 -3.50 -14.56
C ASP A 240 -5.40 -4.76 -15.32
N MET A 241 -6.36 -5.50 -14.75
CA MET A 241 -6.83 -6.76 -15.31
C MET A 241 -8.35 -6.81 -15.40
N SER A 242 -8.90 -7.22 -16.56
CA SER A 242 -10.35 -7.25 -16.76
C SER A 242 -10.80 -8.36 -17.70
N MET A 243 -12.06 -8.76 -17.57
CA MET A 243 -12.77 -9.54 -18.58
C MET A 243 -13.49 -8.65 -19.62
N GLY A 244 -13.38 -7.33 -19.47
CA GLY A 244 -14.07 -6.36 -20.29
C GLY A 244 -15.42 -5.91 -19.71
N GLY A 245 -16.19 -5.21 -20.54
CA GLY A 245 -17.44 -4.55 -20.15
C GLY A 245 -17.24 -3.07 -19.86
N GLY A 246 -18.35 -2.29 -19.92
CA GLY A 246 -18.40 -0.88 -19.51
C GLY A 246 -19.09 -0.70 -18.17
N TRP A 247 -19.09 0.53 -17.65
CA TRP A 247 -19.87 0.86 -16.46
C TRP A 247 -21.33 0.48 -16.62
N GLY A 248 -21.91 -0.16 -15.60
CA GLY A 248 -23.26 -0.72 -15.62
C GLY A 248 -23.35 -2.18 -16.07
N SER A 249 -22.24 -2.78 -16.55
CA SER A 249 -22.22 -4.22 -16.83
C SER A 249 -22.22 -5.03 -15.54
N ASN A 250 -22.93 -6.18 -15.54
CA ASN A 250 -23.01 -7.06 -14.39
C ASN A 250 -21.73 -7.86 -14.20
N GLN A 251 -20.96 -7.57 -13.17
CA GLN A 251 -19.71 -8.23 -12.80
C GLN A 251 -19.86 -9.29 -11.71
N TYR A 252 -21.06 -9.61 -11.21
CA TYR A 252 -21.24 -10.56 -10.09
C TYR A 252 -20.73 -11.99 -10.38
N ASN A 253 -20.58 -12.37 -11.64
CA ASN A 253 -20.00 -13.65 -12.04
C ASN A 253 -18.51 -13.56 -12.38
N THR A 254 -17.92 -12.37 -12.33
CA THR A 254 -16.50 -12.10 -12.58
C THR A 254 -15.77 -12.04 -11.24
N TRP A 255 -14.95 -13.03 -10.93
CA TRP A 255 -14.30 -13.12 -9.61
C TRP A 255 -12.84 -12.72 -9.68
N VAL A 256 -12.46 -11.81 -8.78
CA VAL A 256 -11.07 -11.57 -8.39
C VAL A 256 -10.66 -12.65 -7.41
N SER A 257 -9.47 -13.23 -7.60
CA SER A 257 -8.94 -14.32 -6.77
C SER A 257 -7.64 -13.94 -6.07
N ALA A 258 -7.38 -14.53 -4.91
CA ALA A 258 -6.14 -14.33 -4.16
C ALA A 258 -4.92 -14.85 -4.94
N SER A 259 -3.91 -14.01 -5.15
CA SER A 259 -2.67 -14.38 -5.85
C SER A 259 -1.81 -15.38 -5.09
N ALA A 260 -1.87 -15.37 -3.77
CA ALA A 260 -1.25 -16.36 -2.88
C ALA A 260 -2.05 -16.46 -1.58
N ALA A 261 -1.75 -17.46 -0.75
CA ALA A 261 -2.32 -17.57 0.59
C ALA A 261 -1.79 -16.46 1.49
N GLY A 262 -2.60 -15.99 2.44
CA GLY A 262 -2.19 -14.95 3.37
C GLY A 262 -3.29 -14.48 4.32
N GLN A 263 -3.01 -13.41 5.04
CA GLN A 263 -3.94 -12.74 5.94
C GLN A 263 -4.58 -11.54 5.23
N PHE A 264 -5.89 -11.47 5.28
CA PHE A 264 -6.69 -10.48 4.57
C PHE A 264 -6.78 -9.17 5.36
N LYS A 265 -6.58 -8.04 4.70
CA LYS A 265 -6.89 -6.70 5.19
C LYS A 265 -7.91 -6.05 4.26
N ARG A 266 -9.04 -5.62 4.82
CA ARG A 266 -9.99 -4.77 4.13
C ARG A 266 -9.69 -3.33 4.50
N HIS A 267 -9.23 -2.55 3.52
CA HIS A 267 -8.93 -1.13 3.72
C HIS A 267 -10.18 -0.26 3.55
N SER A 268 -11.08 -0.65 2.65
CA SER A 268 -12.34 0.06 2.40
C SER A 268 -13.37 -0.86 1.74
N SER A 269 -14.51 -0.30 1.38
CA SER A 269 -15.56 -1.01 0.62
C SER A 269 -15.14 -1.43 -0.79
N CYS A 270 -14.07 -0.82 -1.36
CA CYS A 270 -13.58 -1.10 -2.71
C CYS A 270 -12.10 -1.49 -2.79
N PHE A 271 -11.41 -1.62 -1.66
CA PHE A 271 -9.96 -1.85 -1.63
C PHE A 271 -9.56 -2.86 -0.55
N ALA A 272 -8.78 -3.85 -0.94
CA ALA A 272 -8.27 -4.89 -0.05
C ALA A 272 -6.80 -5.20 -0.31
N GLU A 273 -6.14 -5.81 0.68
CA GLU A 273 -4.77 -6.29 0.62
C GLU A 273 -4.70 -7.69 1.23
N ILE A 274 -3.86 -8.56 0.68
CA ILE A 274 -3.54 -9.86 1.27
C ILE A 274 -2.06 -9.86 1.59
N VAL A 275 -1.74 -9.97 2.88
CA VAL A 275 -0.37 -10.07 3.38
C VAL A 275 0.04 -11.53 3.37
N HIS A 276 1.05 -11.84 2.56
CA HIS A 276 1.58 -13.18 2.33
C HIS A 276 2.80 -13.46 3.22
N ALA A 277 3.33 -14.66 3.12
CA ALA A 277 4.58 -15.02 3.75
C ALA A 277 5.78 -14.25 3.15
N ASN A 278 6.88 -14.17 3.90
CA ASN A 278 8.16 -13.62 3.46
C ASN A 278 8.12 -12.12 3.09
N GLY A 279 7.26 -11.35 3.76
CA GLY A 279 7.20 -9.91 3.57
C GLY A 279 6.53 -9.46 2.26
N TRP A 280 5.86 -10.34 1.53
CA TRP A 280 5.09 -9.99 0.33
C TRP A 280 3.66 -9.66 0.67
N SER A 281 3.05 -8.74 -0.09
CA SER A 281 1.60 -8.58 -0.15
C SER A 281 1.13 -8.22 -1.54
N THR A 282 -0.17 -8.44 -1.79
CA THR A 282 -0.84 -8.04 -3.02
C THR A 282 -2.08 -7.25 -2.71
N THR A 283 -2.30 -6.17 -3.44
CA THR A 283 -3.47 -5.32 -3.29
C THR A 283 -4.45 -5.51 -4.43
N TYR A 284 -5.72 -5.22 -4.16
CA TYR A 284 -6.85 -5.39 -5.06
C TYR A 284 -7.76 -4.17 -4.90
N TYR A 285 -7.91 -3.37 -5.95
CA TYR A 285 -8.69 -2.14 -5.93
C TYR A 285 -9.72 -2.10 -7.06
N HIS A 286 -10.64 -1.15 -7.01
CA HIS A 286 -11.82 -1.01 -7.87
C HIS A 286 -12.81 -2.17 -7.73
N LEU A 287 -13.00 -2.61 -6.50
CA LEU A 287 -13.78 -3.78 -6.14
C LEU A 287 -15.21 -3.43 -5.68
N MET A 288 -16.06 -4.43 -5.73
CA MET A 288 -17.31 -4.54 -4.98
C MET A 288 -17.43 -5.94 -4.37
N ASN A 289 -18.37 -6.13 -3.46
CA ASN A 289 -18.71 -7.46 -2.92
C ASN A 289 -17.47 -8.19 -2.35
N ILE A 290 -16.66 -7.49 -1.53
CA ILE A 290 -15.50 -8.05 -0.86
C ILE A 290 -15.94 -9.16 0.11
N GLN A 291 -15.35 -10.35 -0.01
CA GLN A 291 -15.81 -11.58 0.62
C GLN A 291 -15.25 -11.84 2.03
N HIS A 292 -14.19 -11.14 2.43
CA HIS A 292 -13.49 -11.41 3.68
C HIS A 292 -13.39 -10.19 4.56
N SER A 293 -13.36 -10.42 5.87
CA SER A 293 -13.07 -9.40 6.89
C SER A 293 -11.57 -9.32 7.16
N THR A 294 -11.11 -8.18 7.69
CA THR A 294 -9.74 -8.01 8.19
C THR A 294 -9.39 -9.13 9.20
N GLY A 295 -8.20 -9.69 9.08
CA GLY A 295 -7.71 -10.80 9.91
C GLY A 295 -8.02 -12.20 9.39
N ALA A 296 -8.93 -12.34 8.41
CA ALA A 296 -9.25 -13.64 7.84
C ALA A 296 -8.06 -14.26 7.11
N THR A 297 -7.83 -15.56 7.29
CA THR A 297 -6.87 -16.32 6.48
C THR A 297 -7.53 -16.74 5.17
N VAL A 298 -6.88 -16.46 4.06
CA VAL A 298 -7.34 -16.83 2.71
C VAL A 298 -6.33 -17.76 2.04
N ASN A 299 -6.83 -18.71 1.27
CA ASN A 299 -5.98 -19.58 0.46
C ASN A 299 -5.74 -18.95 -0.92
N LYS A 300 -4.64 -19.37 -1.56
CA LYS A 300 -4.39 -19.07 -2.97
C LYS A 300 -5.60 -19.48 -3.81
N ASN A 301 -5.98 -18.64 -4.78
CA ASN A 301 -7.18 -18.80 -5.61
C ASN A 301 -8.55 -18.65 -4.91
N SER A 302 -8.59 -18.33 -3.62
CA SER A 302 -9.86 -17.97 -2.96
C SER A 302 -10.49 -16.76 -3.62
N ARG A 303 -11.83 -16.72 -3.68
CA ARG A 303 -12.57 -15.54 -4.14
C ARG A 303 -12.33 -14.38 -3.18
N VAL A 304 -11.89 -13.25 -3.72
CA VAL A 304 -11.63 -12.02 -2.96
C VAL A 304 -12.81 -11.07 -3.06
N ALA A 305 -13.26 -10.79 -4.28
CA ALA A 305 -14.27 -9.79 -4.60
C ALA A 305 -14.73 -9.92 -6.06
N ASN A 306 -15.56 -8.98 -6.51
CA ASN A 306 -15.83 -8.75 -7.92
C ASN A 306 -15.26 -7.39 -8.35
N PRO A 307 -14.86 -7.20 -9.61
CA PRO A 307 -14.70 -5.86 -10.17
C PRO A 307 -16.00 -5.06 -10.02
N ALA A 308 -15.90 -3.78 -9.74
CA ALA A 308 -17.07 -2.94 -9.49
C ALA A 308 -17.94 -2.77 -10.75
N ASN A 309 -19.27 -2.80 -10.60
CA ASN A 309 -20.21 -2.55 -11.69
C ASN A 309 -20.27 -1.07 -12.08
N THR A 310 -20.11 -0.18 -11.13
CA THR A 310 -20.28 1.26 -11.33
C THR A 310 -19.02 2.03 -10.89
N ARG A 311 -18.84 3.22 -11.46
CA ARG A 311 -17.75 4.10 -11.08
C ARG A 311 -17.77 4.45 -9.59
N GLY A 312 -18.94 4.72 -9.00
CA GLY A 312 -19.06 5.03 -7.57
C GLY A 312 -18.62 3.87 -6.66
N GLN A 313 -18.92 2.62 -7.05
CA GLN A 313 -18.42 1.45 -6.31
C GLN A 313 -16.90 1.30 -6.44
N ALA A 314 -16.36 1.50 -7.66
CA ALA A 314 -14.94 1.38 -7.94
C ALA A 314 -14.08 2.42 -7.20
N LEU A 315 -14.65 3.61 -7.00
CA LEU A 315 -13.98 4.80 -6.45
C LEU A 315 -14.60 5.21 -5.10
N CYS A 316 -14.81 4.25 -4.21
CA CYS A 316 -15.52 4.46 -2.94
C CYS A 316 -14.93 5.58 -2.06
N ASN A 317 -13.64 5.86 -2.19
CA ASN A 317 -12.92 6.94 -1.51
C ASN A 317 -12.08 7.80 -2.48
N GLY A 318 -12.42 7.83 -3.77
CA GLY A 318 -11.71 8.60 -4.77
C GLY A 318 -10.86 7.75 -5.73
N GLY A 319 -9.87 8.37 -6.36
CA GLY A 319 -9.02 7.72 -7.38
C GLY A 319 -9.56 7.84 -8.81
N GLN A 320 -9.09 6.99 -9.71
CA GLN A 320 -9.45 7.00 -11.13
C GLN A 320 -9.70 5.59 -11.66
N SER A 321 -10.74 5.43 -12.46
CA SER A 321 -11.03 4.20 -13.19
C SER A 321 -11.89 4.50 -14.40
N THR A 322 -11.66 3.79 -15.51
CA THR A 322 -12.34 4.00 -16.79
C THR A 322 -13.38 2.93 -17.11
N GLY A 323 -13.43 1.83 -16.37
CA GLY A 323 -14.37 0.73 -16.57
C GLY A 323 -14.17 -0.38 -15.55
N PRO A 324 -15.01 -1.44 -15.56
CA PRO A 324 -14.86 -2.57 -14.67
C PRO A 324 -13.54 -3.31 -14.88
N HIS A 325 -12.67 -3.23 -13.90
CA HIS A 325 -11.39 -3.97 -13.83
C HIS A 325 -10.98 -4.12 -12.37
N GLN A 326 -10.01 -4.95 -12.08
CA GLN A 326 -9.25 -4.88 -10.86
C GLN A 326 -7.90 -4.21 -11.13
N HIS A 327 -7.53 -3.28 -10.28
CA HIS A 327 -6.18 -2.75 -10.16
C HIS A 327 -5.45 -3.61 -9.14
N TRP A 328 -4.50 -4.42 -9.60
CA TRP A 328 -3.70 -5.32 -8.77
C TRP A 328 -2.28 -4.78 -8.64
N SER A 329 -1.71 -4.84 -7.41
CA SER A 329 -0.34 -4.38 -7.21
C SER A 329 0.43 -5.27 -6.27
N LEU A 330 1.76 -5.21 -6.37
CA LEU A 330 2.71 -5.94 -5.55
C LEU A 330 3.39 -5.01 -4.55
N LYS A 331 3.45 -5.45 -3.28
CA LYS A 331 4.24 -4.81 -2.22
C LYS A 331 5.23 -5.80 -1.61
N ARG A 332 6.28 -5.25 -1.05
CA ARG A 332 7.21 -5.97 -0.16
C ARG A 332 7.46 -5.14 1.09
N ASN A 333 7.31 -5.77 2.26
CA ASN A 333 7.45 -5.11 3.57
C ASN A 333 6.64 -3.80 3.70
N GLY A 334 5.40 -3.79 3.15
CA GLY A 334 4.52 -2.65 3.15
C GLY A 334 4.78 -1.62 2.04
N SER A 335 5.89 -1.67 1.34
CA SER A 335 6.24 -0.73 0.27
C SER A 335 5.91 -1.29 -1.12
N TRP A 336 5.53 -0.42 -2.06
CA TRP A 336 5.32 -0.76 -3.47
C TRP A 336 6.59 -1.35 -4.08
N TYR A 337 6.44 -2.47 -4.81
CA TYR A 337 7.55 -3.21 -5.37
C TYR A 337 7.38 -3.41 -6.88
N HIS A 338 8.46 -3.16 -7.64
CA HIS A 338 8.40 -3.22 -9.11
C HIS A 338 8.13 -4.64 -9.63
N LEU A 339 7.41 -4.74 -10.74
CA LEU A 339 7.02 -6.01 -11.36
C LEU A 339 8.07 -6.59 -12.31
N ASN A 340 9.10 -5.82 -12.69
CA ASN A 340 10.12 -6.32 -13.62
C ASN A 340 10.83 -7.53 -13.01
N GLY A 341 10.74 -8.69 -13.69
CA GLY A 341 11.26 -9.96 -13.20
C GLY A 341 10.32 -10.78 -12.30
N ALA A 342 9.18 -10.22 -11.86
CA ALA A 342 8.16 -10.96 -11.10
C ALA A 342 7.50 -12.06 -11.93
N TYR A 343 6.92 -13.06 -11.23
CA TYR A 343 6.20 -14.16 -11.85
C TYR A 343 4.75 -14.20 -11.38
N LEU A 344 3.81 -14.30 -12.33
CA LEU A 344 2.40 -14.60 -12.10
C LEU A 344 2.00 -15.83 -12.88
N SER A 345 1.54 -16.89 -12.21
CA SER A 345 1.18 -18.18 -12.84
C SER A 345 2.29 -18.76 -13.73
N GLY A 346 3.55 -18.54 -13.37
CA GLY A 346 4.72 -18.97 -14.15
C GLY A 346 5.08 -18.05 -15.31
N TRP A 347 4.29 -17.02 -15.58
CA TRP A 347 4.64 -15.97 -16.54
C TRP A 347 5.58 -14.95 -15.89
N ARG A 348 6.76 -14.77 -16.46
CA ARG A 348 7.72 -13.76 -16.05
C ARG A 348 7.34 -12.43 -16.69
N ILE A 349 7.24 -11.38 -15.86
CA ILE A 349 6.91 -10.03 -16.31
C ILE A 349 8.21 -9.30 -16.68
N THR A 350 8.24 -8.66 -17.83
CA THR A 350 9.19 -7.61 -18.19
C THR A 350 8.44 -6.29 -18.22
N ALA A 351 8.89 -5.32 -17.43
CA ALA A 351 8.28 -4.00 -17.28
C ALA A 351 9.40 -2.97 -17.04
N ILE A 352 9.96 -2.46 -18.14
CA ILE A 352 11.14 -1.56 -18.14
C ILE A 352 10.84 -0.18 -18.75
N GLY A 353 9.56 0.09 -19.06
CA GLY A 353 9.09 1.33 -19.65
C GLY A 353 8.61 2.36 -18.62
N TYR A 354 7.49 2.98 -18.93
CA TYR A 354 6.76 3.94 -18.09
C TYR A 354 5.33 3.43 -17.83
N SER A 355 4.59 4.13 -16.99
CA SER A 355 3.21 3.73 -16.66
C SER A 355 2.35 3.56 -17.90
N TYR A 356 1.65 2.41 -17.96
CA TYR A 356 0.77 1.99 -19.07
C TYR A 356 1.47 1.78 -20.42
N ASP A 357 2.80 1.62 -20.43
CA ASP A 357 3.53 1.31 -21.65
C ASP A 357 3.15 -0.08 -22.15
N THR A 358 2.57 -0.15 -23.34
CA THR A 358 2.17 -1.40 -24.02
C THR A 358 3.12 -1.80 -25.15
N ASN A 359 4.25 -1.09 -25.32
CA ASN A 359 5.25 -1.44 -26.31
C ASN A 359 5.90 -2.79 -25.94
N CYS A 360 5.77 -3.75 -26.86
CA CYS A 360 6.24 -5.14 -26.68
C CYS A 360 7.73 -5.29 -26.38
N ASN A 361 8.55 -4.29 -26.66
CA ASN A 361 9.97 -4.29 -26.29
C ASN A 361 10.21 -3.87 -24.83
N ARG A 362 9.20 -3.29 -24.17
CA ARG A 362 9.32 -2.74 -22.81
C ARG A 362 8.32 -3.33 -21.83
N PHE A 363 7.17 -3.83 -22.31
CA PHE A 363 6.21 -4.57 -21.50
C PHE A 363 5.77 -5.85 -22.22
N TYR A 364 6.09 -6.99 -21.60
CA TYR A 364 5.63 -8.31 -22.06
C TYR A 364 5.71 -9.34 -20.94
N LEU A 365 4.96 -10.43 -21.10
CA LEU A 365 5.02 -11.60 -20.24
C LEU A 365 5.60 -12.77 -21.03
N SER A 366 6.45 -13.60 -20.40
CA SER A 366 7.07 -14.75 -21.04
C SER A 366 6.98 -16.00 -20.16
N LYS A 367 6.74 -17.18 -20.80
CA LYS A 367 6.62 -18.48 -20.14
C LYS A 367 7.02 -19.59 -21.10
N ASN A 368 8.00 -20.42 -20.75
CA ASN A 368 8.41 -21.60 -21.52
C ASN A 368 8.69 -21.33 -23.03
N GLY A 369 9.37 -20.23 -23.32
CA GLY A 369 9.67 -19.82 -24.70
C GLY A 369 8.56 -19.02 -25.40
N TRP A 370 7.34 -18.97 -24.85
CA TRP A 370 6.28 -18.11 -25.32
C TRP A 370 6.39 -16.72 -24.69
N TRP A 371 5.99 -15.70 -25.42
CA TRP A 371 5.88 -14.33 -24.92
C TRP A 371 4.72 -13.60 -25.57
N GLY A 372 4.18 -12.60 -24.88
CA GLY A 372 3.09 -11.76 -25.37
C GLY A 372 3.11 -10.40 -24.70
N CYS A 373 2.67 -9.39 -25.45
CA CYS A 373 2.52 -8.00 -24.98
C CYS A 373 1.28 -7.84 -24.09
N ALA A 374 0.88 -6.61 -23.79
CA ALA A 374 -0.44 -6.36 -23.18
C ALA A 374 -1.52 -7.08 -23.98
N GLY A 375 -2.39 -7.84 -23.31
CA GLY A 375 -3.36 -8.71 -24.00
C GLY A 375 -3.98 -9.75 -23.07
N TYR A 376 -4.59 -10.79 -23.64
CA TYR A 376 -5.27 -11.84 -22.88
C TYR A 376 -4.31 -12.94 -22.43
N TYR A 377 -4.34 -13.22 -21.12
CA TYR A 377 -3.53 -14.27 -20.50
C TYR A 377 -4.40 -15.25 -19.73
N ARG A 378 -3.95 -16.49 -19.68
CA ARG A 378 -4.58 -17.60 -18.98
C ARG A 378 -3.55 -18.23 -18.03
N HIS A 379 -4.05 -18.84 -16.92
CA HIS A 379 -3.21 -19.62 -15.99
C HIS A 379 -2.44 -20.74 -16.68
#